data_d62b590d61aa5324815922170f3db378
#
_entry.id   d62b590d61aa5324815922170f3db378
#
_cell.length_a   1.000
_cell.length_b   1.000
_cell.length_c   1.000
_cell.angle_alpha   90.00
_cell.angle_beta   90.00
_cell.angle_gamma   90.00
#
_symmetry.space_group_name_H-M   'P 1'
#
loop_
_entity.id
_entity.type
_entity.pdbx_description
1 polymer ?
#
loop_
_entity_poly.entity_id
_entity_poly.type
_entity_poly.pdbx_seq_one_letter_code
_entity_poly.pdbx_strand_id
1 'polypeptide(L)'
;MKLSLLLALLGAPGAVAYVDMCPGSGSSVHSKTVVETTFAVDSCAAVKAEMKERVHVYGGYEITGDEDAPTDRDEQGARTTLRLTRGDDALGLYFKPTNIDFSAKSKAHPPGCVVTACGETQSRSYQDDASNYCGIRNLYCASKEGCDIVLNEFAYEEKILTTLHSSVDAAHCNPTTM
;
A
#
# COMPACT_ATOMS: atom_id res chain seq x y z
N MET A 1 -14.87 -44.34 34.91
CA MET A 1 -13.79 -43.54 34.30
C MET A 1 -14.33 -42.94 33.02
N LYS A 2 -14.61 -41.61 33.00
CA LYS A 2 -15.05 -40.87 31.82
C LYS A 2 -13.86 -40.08 31.31
N LEU A 3 -13.37 -40.43 30.12
CA LEU A 3 -12.27 -39.75 29.43
C LEU A 3 -12.87 -38.57 28.69
N SER A 4 -12.68 -37.34 29.19
CA SER A 4 -13.06 -36.12 28.49
C SER A 4 -11.95 -35.75 27.49
N LEU A 5 -12.31 -35.88 26.22
CA LEU A 5 -11.45 -35.44 25.11
C LEU A 5 -11.55 -33.91 24.97
N LEU A 6 -10.52 -33.20 25.42
CA LEU A 6 -10.40 -31.76 25.20
C LEU A 6 -9.92 -31.52 23.77
N LEU A 7 -10.82 -31.11 22.88
CA LEU A 7 -10.50 -30.70 21.53
C LEU A 7 -9.94 -29.28 21.60
N ALA A 8 -8.62 -29.14 21.52
CA ALA A 8 -7.96 -27.83 21.37
C ALA A 8 -8.20 -27.31 19.95
N LEU A 9 -9.12 -26.36 19.82
CA LEU A 9 -9.27 -25.54 18.61
C LEU A 9 -8.03 -24.65 18.48
N LEU A 10 -7.04 -25.11 17.72
CA LEU A 10 -5.98 -24.26 17.24
C LEU A 10 -6.60 -23.26 16.24
N GLY A 11 -6.89 -22.06 16.72
CA GLY A 11 -7.29 -20.94 15.89
C GLY A 11 -6.15 -20.65 14.91
N ALA A 12 -6.40 -20.87 13.62
CA ALA A 12 -5.52 -20.39 12.57
C ALA A 12 -5.35 -18.86 12.74
N PRO A 13 -4.13 -18.32 12.63
CA PRO A 13 -3.96 -16.86 12.61
C PRO A 13 -4.82 -16.31 11.48
N GLY A 14 -5.76 -15.43 11.82
CA GLY A 14 -6.73 -14.89 10.89
C GLY A 14 -6.00 -14.33 9.69
N ALA A 15 -6.28 -14.87 8.51
CA ALA A 15 -5.96 -14.22 7.26
C ALA A 15 -6.70 -12.87 7.28
N VAL A 16 -5.97 -11.81 7.57
CA VAL A 16 -6.49 -10.45 7.48
C VAL A 16 -6.99 -10.31 6.05
N ALA A 17 -8.29 -10.11 5.88
CA ALA A 17 -8.88 -9.98 4.57
C ALA A 17 -8.40 -8.65 3.95
N TYR A 18 -7.29 -8.69 3.21
CA TYR A 18 -6.80 -7.57 2.40
C TYR A 18 -7.78 -7.19 1.28
N VAL A 19 -8.84 -7.96 1.11
CA VAL A 19 -9.85 -7.78 0.05
C VAL A 19 -10.60 -6.45 0.19
N ASP A 20 -10.76 -5.93 1.41
CA ASP A 20 -11.43 -4.65 1.66
C ASP A 20 -10.56 -3.41 1.46
N MET A 21 -9.28 -3.59 1.11
CA MET A 21 -8.33 -2.50 0.90
C MET A 21 -8.30 -2.00 -0.54
N CYS A 22 -8.78 -2.80 -1.49
CA CYS A 22 -8.83 -2.38 -2.88
C CYS A 22 -10.03 -1.48 -3.13
N PRO A 23 -9.85 -0.33 -3.80
CA PRO A 23 -10.96 0.54 -4.16
C PRO A 23 -11.84 -0.12 -5.23
N GLY A 24 -13.15 0.11 -5.14
CA GLY A 24 -14.09 -0.41 -6.13
C GLY A 24 -14.77 -1.72 -5.75
N SER A 25 -15.38 -2.38 -6.73
CA SER A 25 -16.06 -3.65 -6.53
C SER A 25 -15.07 -4.80 -6.66
N GLY A 26 -14.71 -5.46 -5.57
CA GLY A 26 -13.85 -6.63 -5.60
C GLY A 26 -14.44 -7.72 -6.51
N SER A 27 -13.66 -8.20 -7.46
CA SER A 27 -14.07 -9.26 -8.38
C SER A 27 -12.90 -10.21 -8.65
N SER A 28 -13.20 -11.49 -8.83
CA SER A 28 -12.21 -12.50 -9.21
C SER A 28 -11.75 -12.42 -10.67
N VAL A 29 -12.41 -11.58 -11.48
CA VAL A 29 -12.02 -11.32 -12.88
C VAL A 29 -11.31 -9.99 -13.07
N HIS A 30 -11.05 -9.27 -11.99
CA HIS A 30 -10.23 -8.07 -11.99
C HIS A 30 -8.78 -8.45 -11.72
N SER A 31 -7.85 -7.86 -12.47
CA SER A 31 -6.44 -7.91 -12.09
C SER A 31 -6.20 -7.01 -10.89
N LYS A 32 -5.38 -7.47 -9.95
CA LYS A 32 -5.00 -6.66 -8.78
C LYS A 32 -3.62 -7.01 -8.26
N THR A 33 -3.02 -6.03 -7.61
CA THR A 33 -1.77 -6.18 -6.86
C THR A 33 -1.88 -5.46 -5.54
N VAL A 34 -1.45 -6.11 -4.45
CA VAL A 34 -1.34 -5.49 -3.13
C VAL A 34 0.12 -5.50 -2.70
N VAL A 35 0.61 -4.33 -2.35
CA VAL A 35 2.00 -4.08 -1.96
C VAL A 35 2.01 -3.46 -0.56
N GLU A 36 2.93 -3.90 0.27
CA GLU A 36 3.28 -3.26 1.52
C GLU A 36 4.66 -2.66 1.39
N THR A 37 4.79 -1.37 1.64
CA THR A 37 6.05 -0.64 1.56
C THR A 37 6.35 0.02 2.89
N THR A 38 7.54 -0.27 3.44
CA THR A 38 8.02 0.33 4.68
C THR A 38 9.03 1.41 4.35
N PHE A 39 8.78 2.63 4.81
CA PHE A 39 9.65 3.78 4.62
C PHE A 39 10.38 4.13 5.92
N ALA A 40 11.69 4.36 5.84
CA ALA A 40 12.51 4.85 6.94
C ALA A 40 12.38 6.39 7.03
N VAL A 41 11.31 6.87 7.68
CA VAL A 41 10.97 8.31 7.76
C VAL A 41 10.33 8.64 9.10
N ASP A 42 10.38 9.91 9.48
CA ASP A 42 9.80 10.39 10.73
C ASP A 42 8.27 10.56 10.66
N SER A 43 7.68 10.62 9.47
CA SER A 43 6.27 10.93 9.29
C SER A 43 5.67 10.34 8.02
N CYS A 44 4.52 9.68 8.15
CA CYS A 44 3.70 9.28 7.00
C CYS A 44 3.17 10.46 6.18
N ALA A 45 3.03 11.62 6.78
CA ALA A 45 2.58 12.81 6.05
C ALA A 45 3.58 13.22 4.96
N ALA A 46 4.88 13.07 5.20
CA ALA A 46 5.91 13.35 4.19
C ALA A 46 5.82 12.37 3.01
N VAL A 47 5.61 11.08 3.28
CA VAL A 47 5.42 10.05 2.25
C VAL A 47 4.18 10.35 1.42
N LYS A 48 3.05 10.64 2.07
CA LYS A 48 1.79 10.97 1.41
C LYS A 48 1.92 12.22 0.54
N ALA A 49 2.62 13.26 1.03
CA ALA A 49 2.86 14.47 0.28
C ALA A 49 3.65 14.21 -1.01
N GLU A 50 4.74 13.43 -0.94
CA GLU A 50 5.51 13.03 -2.13
C GLU A 50 4.63 12.29 -3.14
N MET A 51 3.85 11.30 -2.69
CA MET A 51 2.98 10.53 -3.58
C MET A 51 1.93 11.41 -4.27
N LYS A 52 1.34 12.36 -3.55
CA LYS A 52 0.38 13.32 -4.11
C LYS A 52 1.03 14.23 -5.15
N GLU A 53 2.21 14.76 -4.86
CA GLU A 53 2.91 15.65 -5.80
C GLU A 53 3.34 14.91 -7.07
N ARG A 54 3.74 13.65 -6.96
CA ARG A 54 4.00 12.82 -8.16
C ARG A 54 2.76 12.67 -9.03
N VAL A 55 1.59 12.45 -8.43
CA VAL A 55 0.31 12.43 -9.17
C VAL A 55 0.08 13.74 -9.91
N HIS A 56 0.36 14.90 -9.29
CA HIS A 56 0.19 16.20 -9.91
C HIS A 56 1.21 16.48 -11.04
N VAL A 57 2.48 16.10 -10.83
CA VAL A 57 3.56 16.37 -11.78
C VAL A 57 3.49 15.45 -13.00
N TYR A 58 3.31 14.16 -12.78
CA TYR A 58 3.31 13.19 -13.89
C TYR A 58 1.95 13.01 -14.55
N GLY A 59 0.88 13.38 -13.86
CA GLY A 59 -0.49 13.20 -14.35
C GLY A 59 -0.91 11.74 -14.43
N GLY A 60 -1.99 11.49 -15.15
CA GLY A 60 -2.49 10.14 -15.39
C GLY A 60 -3.46 9.63 -14.33
N TYR A 61 -3.26 9.93 -13.06
CA TYR A 61 -4.21 9.64 -11.99
C TYR A 61 -4.91 10.89 -11.49
N GLU A 62 -6.18 10.74 -11.10
CA GLU A 62 -6.97 11.74 -10.40
C GLU A 62 -7.09 11.34 -8.92
N ILE A 63 -6.91 12.29 -8.01
CA ILE A 63 -7.13 12.08 -6.57
C ILE A 63 -8.63 12.13 -6.31
N THR A 64 -9.23 10.99 -6.00
CA THR A 64 -10.66 10.84 -5.73
C THR A 64 -11.01 10.75 -4.26
N GLY A 65 -10.01 10.60 -3.40
CA GLY A 65 -10.16 10.60 -1.94
C GLY A 65 -8.83 10.90 -1.27
N ASP A 66 -8.86 11.79 -0.30
CA ASP A 66 -7.71 12.20 0.51
C ASP A 66 -8.22 12.43 1.94
N GLU A 67 -8.13 11.40 2.76
CA GLU A 67 -8.62 11.42 4.12
C GLU A 67 -7.44 11.37 5.09
N ASP A 68 -7.40 12.34 6.00
CA ASP A 68 -6.54 12.28 7.16
C ASP A 68 -7.31 11.70 8.33
N ALA A 69 -6.70 10.80 9.07
CA ALA A 69 -7.32 10.23 10.22
C ALA A 69 -7.60 11.31 11.28
N PRO A 70 -8.76 11.29 11.94
CA PRO A 70 -9.02 12.17 13.06
C PRO A 70 -8.00 11.92 14.18
N THR A 71 -7.47 13.01 14.73
CA THR A 71 -6.33 13.01 15.68
C THR A 71 -6.66 12.46 17.06
N ASP A 72 -7.91 12.08 17.35
CA ASP A 72 -8.39 11.80 18.69
C ASP A 72 -9.04 10.42 18.93
N ARG A 73 -8.79 9.45 18.05
CA ARG A 73 -9.26 8.07 18.25
C ARG A 73 -8.19 7.07 17.90
N ASP A 74 -7.34 6.74 18.84
CA ASP A 74 -6.29 5.81 18.53
C ASP A 74 -5.82 4.83 19.56
N GLU A 75 -6.60 3.81 19.78
CA GLU A 75 -6.02 2.51 20.14
C GLU A 75 -5.82 1.59 18.89
N GLN A 76 -6.24 2.01 17.70
CA GLN A 76 -6.11 1.22 16.47
C GLN A 76 -5.31 1.91 15.33
N GLY A 77 -4.59 3.00 15.65
CA GLY A 77 -3.74 3.73 14.70
C GLY A 77 -4.56 4.47 13.63
N ALA A 78 -4.53 5.79 13.69
CA ALA A 78 -5.12 6.66 12.69
C ALA A 78 -4.69 6.22 11.29
N ARG A 79 -5.65 5.91 10.42
CA ARG A 79 -5.37 5.51 9.05
C ARG A 79 -5.63 6.69 8.13
N THR A 80 -4.56 7.26 7.64
CA THR A 80 -4.61 8.20 6.54
C THR A 80 -4.82 7.42 5.25
N THR A 81 -5.70 7.86 4.39
CA THR A 81 -5.98 7.21 3.10
C THR A 81 -5.75 8.14 1.93
N LEU A 82 -5.37 7.57 0.79
CA LEU A 82 -5.31 8.25 -0.49
C LEU A 82 -5.91 7.33 -1.54
N ARG A 83 -6.86 7.83 -2.34
CA ARG A 83 -7.50 7.09 -3.42
C ARG A 83 -7.26 7.80 -4.73
N LEU A 84 -6.87 7.03 -5.73
CA LEU A 84 -6.54 7.52 -7.06
C LEU A 84 -7.29 6.70 -8.11
N THR A 85 -7.68 7.33 -9.21
CA THR A 85 -8.28 6.66 -10.37
C THR A 85 -7.63 7.10 -11.66
N ARG A 86 -7.54 6.19 -12.62
CA ARG A 86 -7.07 6.45 -13.99
C ARG A 86 -7.82 5.52 -14.95
N GLY A 87 -8.81 6.06 -15.67
CA GLY A 87 -9.69 5.23 -16.49
C GLY A 87 -10.35 4.13 -15.65
N ASP A 88 -10.05 2.86 -15.99
CA ASP A 88 -10.56 1.70 -15.27
C ASP A 88 -9.65 1.24 -14.13
N ASP A 89 -8.50 1.89 -13.91
CA ASP A 89 -7.59 1.54 -12.83
C ASP A 89 -7.91 2.36 -11.59
N ALA A 90 -7.92 1.71 -10.43
CA ALA A 90 -8.13 2.34 -9.15
C ALA A 90 -7.04 1.94 -8.16
N LEU A 91 -6.46 2.90 -7.47
CA LEU A 91 -5.46 2.70 -6.42
C LEU A 91 -6.01 3.17 -5.06
N GLY A 92 -5.81 2.35 -4.04
CA GLY A 92 -6.06 2.71 -2.65
C GLY A 92 -4.78 2.54 -1.84
N LEU A 93 -4.40 3.60 -1.13
CA LEU A 93 -3.21 3.62 -0.27
C LEU A 93 -3.63 3.90 1.17
N TYR A 94 -3.07 3.15 2.07
CA TYR A 94 -3.32 3.21 3.52
C TYR A 94 -2.01 3.44 4.24
N PHE A 95 -1.91 4.56 4.95
CA PHE A 95 -0.71 4.99 5.64
C PHE A 95 -0.83 4.68 7.13
N LYS A 96 0.12 3.94 7.66
CA LYS A 96 0.19 3.59 9.08
C LYS A 96 1.53 4.02 9.64
N PRO A 97 1.58 5.01 10.53
CA PRO A 97 2.79 5.31 11.29
C PRO A 97 3.22 4.08 12.09
N THR A 98 4.48 3.72 12.00
CA THR A 98 5.06 2.72 12.90
C THR A 98 5.49 3.46 14.16
N ASN A 99 4.65 3.41 15.19
CA ASN A 99 5.03 3.93 16.50
C ASN A 99 6.11 3.04 17.08
N ILE A 100 7.24 3.65 17.38
CA ILE A 100 8.25 3.03 18.20
C ILE A 100 7.74 3.12 19.62
N ASP A 101 7.62 1.96 20.24
CA ASP A 101 7.46 1.89 21.68
C ASP A 101 8.72 2.47 22.32
N PHE A 102 8.62 3.67 22.91
CA PHE A 102 9.69 4.35 23.64
C PHE A 102 10.07 3.64 24.95
N SER A 103 9.59 2.43 25.18
CA SER A 103 10.05 1.64 26.30
C SER A 103 11.50 1.22 26.06
N ALA A 104 12.39 1.81 26.86
CA ALA A 104 13.85 1.92 26.73
C ALA A 104 14.67 0.61 26.70
N LYS A 105 14.18 -0.49 26.14
CA LYS A 105 14.92 -1.78 26.08
C LYS A 105 14.97 -2.46 24.72
N SER A 106 14.31 -1.96 23.71
CA SER A 106 14.45 -2.46 22.34
C SER A 106 15.39 -1.52 21.59
N LYS A 107 16.38 -2.07 20.88
CA LYS A 107 17.12 -1.30 19.87
C LYS A 107 16.11 -0.93 18.80
N ALA A 108 15.48 0.22 19.01
CA ALA A 108 14.33 0.68 18.29
C ALA A 108 14.63 0.71 16.78
N HIS A 109 13.74 0.15 15.99
CA HIS A 109 13.65 0.51 14.59
C HIS A 109 13.38 2.02 14.52
N PRO A 110 14.05 2.76 13.61
CA PRO A 110 13.77 4.19 13.45
C PRO A 110 12.28 4.39 13.18
N PRO A 111 11.74 5.58 13.51
CA PRO A 111 10.37 5.92 13.12
C PRO A 111 10.18 5.58 11.66
N GLY A 112 9.01 5.09 11.31
CA GLY A 112 8.75 4.63 9.97
C GLY A 112 7.29 4.86 9.57
N CYS A 113 7.03 4.74 8.28
CA CYS A 113 5.72 4.73 7.73
C CYS A 113 5.52 3.43 6.94
N VAL A 114 4.50 2.66 7.26
CA VAL A 114 4.06 1.53 6.44
C VAL A 114 2.90 1.97 5.58
N VAL A 115 3.05 1.81 4.28
CA VAL A 115 1.99 2.05 3.30
C VAL A 115 1.57 0.71 2.73
N THR A 116 0.30 0.35 2.92
CA THR A 116 -0.31 -0.76 2.20
C THR A 116 -1.09 -0.20 1.04
N ALA A 117 -0.73 -0.56 -0.18
CA ALA A 117 -1.35 -0.10 -1.40
C ALA A 117 -2.00 -1.25 -2.15
N CYS A 118 -3.19 -1.01 -2.69
CA CYS A 118 -3.86 -1.92 -3.62
C CYS A 118 -4.14 -1.19 -4.93
N GLY A 119 -3.70 -1.79 -6.05
CA GLY A 119 -4.11 -1.43 -7.39
C GLY A 119 -5.04 -2.49 -7.95
N GLU A 120 -6.17 -2.09 -8.52
CA GLU A 120 -7.16 -2.98 -9.12
C GLU A 120 -7.76 -2.35 -10.36
N THR A 121 -7.77 -3.11 -11.47
CA THR A 121 -8.47 -2.73 -12.70
C THR A 121 -9.94 -3.06 -12.55
N GLN A 122 -10.83 -2.09 -12.70
CA GLN A 122 -12.27 -2.21 -12.45
C GLN A 122 -13.05 -2.85 -13.61
N SER A 123 -12.42 -3.06 -14.75
CA SER A 123 -12.96 -3.85 -15.87
C SER A 123 -12.47 -5.30 -15.82
N ARG A 124 -13.02 -6.16 -16.67
CA ARG A 124 -12.52 -7.54 -16.81
C ARG A 124 -11.08 -7.52 -17.30
N SER A 125 -10.18 -8.01 -16.47
CA SER A 125 -8.76 -8.14 -16.80
C SER A 125 -8.24 -9.48 -16.29
N TYR A 126 -7.88 -10.36 -17.22
CA TYR A 126 -7.27 -11.65 -16.93
C TYR A 126 -5.75 -11.62 -17.06
N GLN A 127 -5.22 -10.53 -17.54
CA GLN A 127 -3.79 -10.29 -17.64
C GLN A 127 -3.55 -8.78 -17.56
N ASP A 128 -2.68 -8.41 -16.66
CA ASP A 128 -2.21 -7.05 -16.45
C ASP A 128 -0.69 -7.09 -16.56
N ASP A 129 -0.15 -6.41 -17.53
CA ASP A 129 1.30 -6.33 -17.80
C ASP A 129 2.00 -5.43 -16.78
N ALA A 130 1.78 -5.71 -15.50
CA ALA A 130 2.25 -4.98 -14.32
C ALA A 130 1.64 -3.57 -14.14
N SER A 131 0.55 -3.18 -14.83
CA SER A 131 0.01 -1.82 -14.74
C SER A 131 -0.42 -1.46 -13.31
N ASN A 132 -1.08 -2.37 -12.59
CA ASN A 132 -1.46 -2.17 -11.20
C ASN A 132 -0.24 -2.03 -10.28
N TYR A 133 0.77 -2.88 -10.46
CA TYR A 133 2.01 -2.79 -9.71
C TYR A 133 2.78 -1.50 -10.01
N CYS A 134 2.94 -1.17 -11.28
CA CYS A 134 3.64 0.04 -11.70
C CYS A 134 2.92 1.32 -11.26
N GLY A 135 1.59 1.33 -11.28
CA GLY A 135 0.81 2.44 -10.76
C GLY A 135 1.11 2.72 -9.28
N ILE A 136 1.27 1.67 -8.47
CA ILE A 136 1.66 1.78 -7.07
C ILE A 136 3.13 2.21 -6.96
N ARG A 137 4.05 1.50 -7.64
CA ARG A 137 5.49 1.70 -7.51
C ARG A 137 5.94 3.09 -7.95
N ASN A 138 5.39 3.61 -9.04
CA ASN A 138 5.75 4.94 -9.56
C ASN A 138 5.45 6.09 -8.58
N LEU A 139 4.59 5.85 -7.56
CA LEU A 139 4.32 6.85 -6.53
C LEU A 139 5.46 7.03 -5.53
N TYR A 140 6.44 6.08 -5.45
CA TYR A 140 7.50 6.14 -4.45
C TYR A 140 8.88 5.65 -4.90
N CYS A 141 9.02 5.13 -6.11
CA CYS A 141 10.31 4.63 -6.59
C CYS A 141 11.43 5.66 -6.49
N ALA A 142 12.65 5.20 -6.24
CA ALA A 142 13.81 6.04 -6.02
C ALA A 142 14.47 6.52 -7.33
N SER A 143 15.26 7.58 -7.27
CA SER A 143 15.99 8.14 -8.42
C SER A 143 16.93 7.12 -9.07
N LYS A 144 17.58 6.27 -8.27
CA LYS A 144 18.42 5.15 -8.75
C LYS A 144 17.66 4.11 -9.57
N GLU A 145 16.34 4.09 -9.50
CA GLU A 145 15.43 3.21 -10.22
C GLU A 145 14.83 3.89 -11.47
N GLY A 146 15.30 5.10 -11.78
CA GLY A 146 14.87 5.88 -12.93
C GLY A 146 13.67 6.78 -12.67
N CYS A 147 13.25 6.95 -11.42
CA CYS A 147 12.13 7.80 -11.05
C CYS A 147 12.59 9.23 -10.73
N ASP A 148 11.81 10.20 -11.15
CA ASP A 148 12.04 11.57 -10.73
C ASP A 148 11.47 11.81 -9.32
N ILE A 149 12.23 12.47 -8.48
CA ILE A 149 11.84 12.83 -7.13
C ILE A 149 11.24 14.23 -7.16
N VAL A 150 10.08 14.42 -6.56
CA VAL A 150 9.38 15.71 -6.58
C VAL A 150 9.64 16.51 -5.31
N LEU A 151 9.41 15.95 -4.14
CA LEU A 151 9.66 16.61 -2.86
C LEU A 151 10.79 15.94 -2.09
N ASN A 152 10.70 14.61 -1.92
CA ASN A 152 11.60 13.87 -1.06
C ASN A 152 11.91 12.49 -1.62
N GLU A 153 13.16 12.07 -1.51
CA GLU A 153 13.56 10.69 -1.76
C GLU A 153 13.62 9.91 -0.45
N PHE A 154 13.00 8.74 -0.44
CA PHE A 154 12.94 7.88 0.73
C PHE A 154 13.64 6.55 0.49
N ALA A 155 14.36 6.06 1.50
CA ALA A 155 14.73 4.66 1.55
C ALA A 155 13.50 3.83 1.93
N TYR A 156 13.29 2.73 1.20
CA TYR A 156 12.14 1.87 1.45
C TYR A 156 12.45 0.39 1.22
N GLU A 157 11.62 -0.44 1.83
CA GLU A 157 11.55 -1.88 1.59
C GLU A 157 10.15 -2.23 1.10
N GLU A 158 10.08 -3.02 0.03
CA GLU A 158 8.84 -3.41 -0.61
C GLU A 158 8.57 -4.90 -0.40
N LYS A 159 7.32 -5.24 -0.14
CA LYS A 159 6.83 -6.60 -0.02
C LYS A 159 5.53 -6.77 -0.79
N ILE A 160 5.51 -7.69 -1.74
CA ILE A 160 4.28 -8.06 -2.43
C ILE A 160 3.46 -8.97 -1.52
N LEU A 161 2.25 -8.55 -1.19
CA LEU A 161 1.33 -9.30 -0.33
C LEU A 161 0.48 -10.28 -1.13
N THR A 162 -0.05 -9.83 -2.28
CA THR A 162 -0.83 -10.68 -3.17
C THR A 162 -0.88 -10.11 -4.58
N THR A 163 -1.08 -11.00 -5.55
CA THR A 163 -1.36 -10.65 -6.95
C THR A 163 -2.48 -11.57 -7.46
N LEU A 164 -3.32 -11.03 -8.31
CA LEU A 164 -4.34 -11.78 -9.05
C LEU A 164 -4.37 -11.26 -10.48
N HIS A 165 -4.13 -12.11 -11.47
CA HIS A 165 -4.09 -11.74 -12.89
C HIS A 165 -3.15 -10.54 -13.20
N SER A 166 -2.15 -10.30 -12.37
CA SER A 166 -1.20 -9.18 -12.47
C SER A 166 0.22 -9.69 -12.35
N SER A 167 1.13 -9.12 -13.10
CA SER A 167 2.57 -9.36 -12.96
C SER A 167 3.20 -8.33 -12.02
N VAL A 168 4.37 -8.68 -11.50
CA VAL A 168 5.17 -7.81 -10.63
C VAL A 168 6.57 -7.76 -11.23
N ASP A 169 6.78 -6.80 -12.11
CA ASP A 169 8.08 -6.59 -12.73
C ASP A 169 8.42 -5.11 -12.78
N ALA A 170 9.33 -4.70 -11.92
CA ALA A 170 9.80 -3.33 -11.83
C ALA A 170 10.44 -2.81 -13.13
N ALA A 171 11.00 -3.70 -13.97
CA ALA A 171 11.61 -3.32 -15.24
C ALA A 171 10.58 -2.85 -16.27
N HIS A 172 9.32 -3.22 -16.10
CA HIS A 172 8.23 -2.73 -16.95
C HIS A 172 7.66 -1.39 -16.49
N CYS A 173 8.01 -0.93 -15.29
CA CYS A 173 7.51 0.34 -14.78
C CYS A 173 8.28 1.50 -15.44
N ASN A 174 7.54 2.32 -16.19
CA ASN A 174 8.07 3.55 -16.74
C ASN A 174 7.53 4.73 -15.91
N PRO A 175 8.36 5.38 -15.09
CA PRO A 175 7.90 6.45 -14.21
C PRO A 175 7.43 7.70 -14.96
N THR A 176 7.84 7.87 -16.22
CA THR A 176 7.43 9.04 -17.04
C THR A 176 6.05 8.85 -17.69
N THR A 177 5.41 7.71 -17.53
CA THR A 177 4.07 7.39 -18.08
C THR A 177 3.14 6.93 -16.97
N MET A 178 2.90 7.80 -15.97
CA MET A 178 1.80 7.53 -15.03
C MET A 178 0.44 7.85 -15.63
#